data_e2acc0782f3026f052d11e1233b69491
#
_entry.id   e2acc0782f3026f052d11e1233b69491
#
_cell.length_a   1.000
_cell.length_b   1.000
_cell.length_c   1.000
_cell.angle_alpha   90.00
_cell.angle_beta   90.00
_cell.angle_gamma   90.00
#
_symmetry.space_group_name_H-M   'P 1'
#
loop_
_entity.id
_entity.type
_entity.pdbx_description
1 polymer ?
#
loop_
_entity_poly.entity_id
_entity_poly.type
_entity_poly.pdbx_seq_one_letter_code
_entity_poly.pdbx_strand_id
1 'polypeptide(L)'
;MAQADQQIQNASGSSVRADLNNNFDALFSNNSGSSDPAVTTAFMWFADSANDALKIRNAANSAFITVGTLSETNLGLALKASPTFTGNVGVPAGTVSSLPIRRSDDTNTGIYFSAADTL
;
A
#
# COMPACT_ATOMS: atom_id res chain seq x y z
N MET A 1 3.24 -10.76 16.06
CA MET A 1 2.78 -10.84 14.66
C MET A 1 1.82 -12.00 14.59
N ALA A 2 0.64 -11.77 14.05
CA ALA A 2 -0.41 -12.77 14.04
C ALA A 2 -1.02 -12.89 12.64
N GLN A 3 -0.97 -14.11 12.13
CA GLN A 3 -1.67 -14.55 10.93
C GLN A 3 -2.48 -15.80 11.32
N ALA A 4 -3.71 -15.90 10.86
CA ALA A 4 -4.61 -17.00 11.19
C ALA A 4 -5.16 -17.64 9.91
N ASP A 5 -5.72 -18.85 10.06
CA ASP A 5 -6.29 -19.61 8.95
C ASP A 5 -7.75 -19.22 8.65
N GLN A 6 -8.28 -18.21 9.36
CA GLN A 6 -9.65 -17.68 9.24
C GLN A 6 -10.74 -18.73 9.55
N GLN A 7 -10.40 -19.76 10.31
CA GLN A 7 -11.33 -20.81 10.69
C GLN A 7 -11.38 -20.99 12.22
N ILE A 8 -12.52 -21.41 12.72
CA ILE A 8 -12.69 -21.83 14.10
C ILE A 8 -12.98 -23.33 14.09
N GLN A 9 -12.05 -24.10 14.60
CA GLN A 9 -12.18 -25.56 14.64
C GLN A 9 -13.17 -26.01 15.72
N ASN A 10 -13.97 -27.04 15.43
CA ASN A 10 -14.82 -27.68 16.44
C ASN A 10 -13.94 -28.56 17.36
N ALA A 11 -13.69 -28.07 18.57
CA ALA A 11 -12.75 -28.68 19.50
C ALA A 11 -13.18 -28.42 20.97
N SER A 12 -12.29 -28.68 21.93
CA SER A 12 -12.52 -28.35 23.34
C SER A 12 -12.72 -26.84 23.53
N GLY A 13 -13.44 -26.40 24.55
CA GLY A 13 -13.69 -25.00 24.82
C GLY A 13 -12.40 -24.16 24.99
N SER A 14 -11.31 -24.75 25.45
CA SER A 14 -10.00 -24.09 25.53
C SER A 14 -9.37 -23.89 24.15
N SER A 15 -9.48 -24.88 23.26
CA SER A 15 -8.97 -24.81 21.89
C SER A 15 -9.77 -23.81 21.05
N VAL A 16 -11.11 -23.85 21.14
CA VAL A 16 -11.97 -22.86 20.45
C VAL A 16 -11.65 -21.44 20.89
N ARG A 17 -11.38 -21.21 22.19
CA ARG A 17 -11.00 -19.87 22.68
C ARG A 17 -9.63 -19.44 22.14
N ALA A 18 -8.67 -20.36 22.05
CA ALA A 18 -7.37 -20.06 21.47
C ALA A 18 -7.49 -19.70 19.98
N ASP A 19 -8.28 -20.42 19.20
CA ASP A 19 -8.57 -20.11 17.80
C ASP A 19 -9.21 -18.75 17.62
N LEU A 20 -10.21 -18.41 18.45
CA LEU A 20 -10.86 -17.10 18.44
C LEU A 20 -9.84 -15.98 18.72
N ASN A 21 -9.02 -16.13 19.75
CA ASN A 21 -8.00 -15.14 20.09
C ASN A 21 -6.98 -14.95 18.95
N ASN A 22 -6.50 -16.05 18.34
CA ASN A 22 -5.58 -15.99 17.21
C ASN A 22 -6.20 -15.27 16.00
N ASN A 23 -7.48 -15.53 15.70
CA ASN A 23 -8.18 -14.83 14.62
C ASN A 23 -8.37 -13.35 14.94
N PHE A 24 -8.71 -12.99 16.18
CA PHE A 24 -8.78 -11.58 16.59
C PHE A 24 -7.41 -10.89 16.55
N ASP A 25 -6.35 -11.53 17.02
CA ASP A 25 -5.00 -10.98 16.95
C ASP A 25 -4.57 -10.73 15.49
N ALA A 26 -4.92 -11.64 14.58
CA ALA A 26 -4.69 -11.44 13.15
C ALA A 26 -5.44 -10.23 12.61
N LEU A 27 -6.72 -10.08 12.94
CA LEU A 27 -7.52 -8.92 12.54
C LEU A 27 -6.98 -7.62 13.11
N PHE A 28 -6.70 -7.55 14.41
CA PHE A 28 -6.21 -6.34 15.07
C PHE A 28 -4.80 -5.93 14.61
N SER A 29 -3.97 -6.90 14.22
CA SER A 29 -2.62 -6.63 13.70
C SER A 29 -2.57 -6.48 12.18
N ASN A 30 -3.71 -6.39 11.48
CA ASN A 30 -3.78 -6.44 10.01
C ASN A 30 -3.05 -7.65 9.42
N ASN A 31 -3.24 -8.83 9.99
CA ASN A 31 -2.57 -10.07 9.60
C ASN A 31 -1.03 -9.95 9.54
N SER A 32 -0.43 -9.22 10.49
CA SER A 32 0.99 -8.89 10.46
C SER A 32 1.91 -10.12 10.40
N GLY A 33 2.92 -10.05 9.57
CA GLY A 33 3.88 -11.13 9.41
C GLY A 33 5.07 -10.76 8.53
N SER A 34 6.08 -11.64 8.49
CA SER A 34 7.26 -11.49 7.63
C SER A 34 7.11 -12.19 6.27
N SER A 35 5.99 -12.85 6.04
CA SER A 35 5.61 -13.49 4.78
C SER A 35 4.12 -13.29 4.53
N ASP A 36 3.69 -13.43 3.30
CA ASP A 36 2.27 -13.34 2.94
C ASP A 36 1.44 -14.34 3.76
N PRO A 37 0.24 -13.96 4.24
CA PRO A 37 -0.68 -14.87 4.88
C PRO A 37 -1.01 -16.08 4.00
N ALA A 38 -0.99 -17.29 4.58
CA ALA A 38 -1.28 -18.52 3.85
C ALA A 38 -2.74 -18.58 3.35
N VAL A 39 -3.66 -17.99 4.13
CA VAL A 39 -5.07 -17.87 3.75
C VAL A 39 -5.37 -16.40 3.49
N THR A 40 -5.98 -16.10 2.35
CA THR A 40 -6.25 -14.74 1.91
C THR A 40 -7.69 -14.56 1.48
N THR A 41 -8.23 -13.38 1.76
CA THR A 41 -9.56 -12.93 1.32
C THR A 41 -9.41 -11.61 0.56
N ALA A 42 -10.22 -11.38 -0.46
CA ALA A 42 -10.24 -10.10 -1.18
C ALA A 42 -10.37 -8.92 -0.21
N PHE A 43 -9.61 -7.86 -0.46
CA PHE A 43 -9.55 -6.65 0.37
C PHE A 43 -8.96 -6.83 1.78
N MET A 44 -8.39 -8.00 2.09
CA MET A 44 -7.70 -8.23 3.35
C MET A 44 -6.47 -7.32 3.47
N TRP A 45 -6.28 -6.72 4.65
CA TRP A 45 -5.08 -5.98 4.98
C TRP A 45 -3.94 -6.91 5.42
N PHE A 46 -2.72 -6.53 5.07
CA PHE A 46 -1.50 -7.21 5.48
C PHE A 46 -0.42 -6.20 5.87
N ALA A 47 0.02 -6.25 7.11
CA ALA A 47 1.17 -5.49 7.61
C ALA A 47 2.44 -6.34 7.41
N ASP A 48 3.12 -6.15 6.29
CA ASP A 48 4.33 -6.88 5.92
C ASP A 48 5.53 -6.32 6.67
N SER A 49 5.92 -7.00 7.75
CA SER A 49 7.01 -6.56 8.62
C SER A 49 8.41 -6.83 8.03
N ALA A 50 8.54 -7.69 7.03
CA ALA A 50 9.81 -7.94 6.36
C ALA A 50 10.16 -6.85 5.34
N ASN A 51 9.13 -6.29 4.69
CA ASN A 51 9.29 -5.27 3.65
C ASN A 51 8.83 -3.87 4.09
N ASP A 52 8.54 -3.70 5.38
CA ASP A 52 8.06 -2.42 5.96
C ASP A 52 6.88 -1.82 5.18
N ALA A 53 5.91 -2.64 4.79
CA ALA A 53 4.84 -2.25 3.88
C ALA A 53 3.44 -2.57 4.43
N LEU A 54 2.53 -1.60 4.33
CA LEU A 54 1.10 -1.85 4.49
C LEU A 54 0.51 -2.20 3.13
N LYS A 55 -0.14 -3.35 3.05
CA LYS A 55 -0.68 -3.90 1.80
C LYS A 55 -2.16 -4.21 1.92
N ILE A 56 -2.87 -4.20 0.79
CA ILE A 56 -4.25 -4.65 0.66
C ILE A 56 -4.37 -5.70 -0.44
N ARG A 57 -5.16 -6.75 -0.20
CA ARG A 57 -5.45 -7.76 -1.21
C ARG A 57 -6.36 -7.20 -2.30
N ASN A 58 -6.08 -7.45 -3.57
CA ASN A 58 -6.92 -6.96 -4.67
C ASN A 58 -8.29 -7.67 -4.72
N ALA A 59 -9.22 -7.11 -5.49
CA ALA A 59 -10.59 -7.65 -5.62
C ALA A 59 -10.62 -9.09 -6.18
N ALA A 60 -9.67 -9.46 -7.05
CA ALA A 60 -9.56 -10.80 -7.61
C ALA A 60 -8.92 -11.82 -6.64
N ASN A 61 -8.50 -11.40 -5.45
CA ASN A 61 -7.77 -12.20 -4.47
C ASN A 61 -6.50 -12.88 -5.06
N SER A 62 -5.82 -12.22 -6.00
CA SER A 62 -4.67 -12.78 -6.74
C SER A 62 -3.32 -12.15 -6.34
N ALA A 63 -3.33 -10.90 -5.82
CA ALA A 63 -2.10 -10.19 -5.47
C ALA A 63 -2.33 -9.19 -4.33
N PHE A 64 -1.26 -8.86 -3.58
CA PHE A 64 -1.23 -7.73 -2.67
C PHE A 64 -0.77 -6.46 -3.40
N ILE A 65 -1.44 -5.36 -3.14
CA ILE A 65 -1.11 -4.01 -3.59
C ILE A 65 -0.51 -3.27 -2.40
N THR A 66 0.69 -2.73 -2.54
CA THR A 66 1.29 -1.87 -1.50
C THR A 66 0.54 -0.54 -1.44
N VAL A 67 0.08 -0.18 -0.26
CA VAL A 67 -0.59 1.09 0.02
C VAL A 67 0.42 2.12 0.48
N GLY A 68 1.40 1.74 1.31
CA GLY A 68 2.42 2.63 1.81
C GLY A 68 3.42 1.93 2.72
N THR A 69 4.34 2.70 3.29
CA THR A 69 5.43 2.24 4.15
C THR A 69 5.07 2.41 5.62
N LEU A 70 5.18 1.35 6.43
CA LEU A 70 4.72 1.33 7.82
C LEU A 70 5.51 2.29 8.73
N SER A 71 6.82 2.44 8.50
CA SER A 71 7.71 3.30 9.29
C SER A 71 7.68 4.77 8.87
N GLU A 72 7.10 5.10 7.72
CA GLU A 72 7.06 6.45 7.18
C GLU A 72 5.86 7.27 7.69
N THR A 73 6.09 8.56 7.92
CA THR A 73 5.00 9.49 8.23
C THR A 73 3.99 9.50 7.06
N ASN A 74 2.70 9.42 7.38
CA ASN A 74 1.62 9.29 6.39
C ASN A 74 1.80 8.10 5.43
N LEU A 75 2.42 7.00 5.87
CA LEU A 75 2.71 5.82 5.06
C LEU A 75 3.56 6.13 3.81
N GLY A 76 4.37 7.19 3.83
CA GLY A 76 5.12 7.66 2.67
C GLY A 76 4.27 8.26 1.56
N LEU A 77 2.98 8.51 1.81
CA LEU A 77 2.07 9.12 0.84
C LEU A 77 2.19 10.64 0.86
N ALA A 78 2.23 11.26 -0.31
CA ALA A 78 2.22 12.72 -0.43
C ALA A 78 0.89 13.29 0.06
N LEU A 79 0.92 14.39 0.80
CA LEU A 79 -0.28 15.11 1.20
C LEU A 79 -1.03 15.63 -0.05
N LYS A 80 -2.35 15.57 -0.03
CA LYS A 80 -3.19 16.08 -1.13
C LYS A 80 -3.06 17.60 -1.30
N ALA A 81 -2.87 18.34 -0.20
CA ALA A 81 -2.70 19.79 -0.20
C ALA A 81 -1.25 20.14 0.16
N SER A 82 -0.60 20.95 -0.68
CA SER A 82 0.77 21.44 -0.48
C SER A 82 1.79 20.34 -0.15
N PRO A 83 1.93 19.28 -0.97
CA PRO A 83 2.94 18.26 -0.75
C PRO A 83 4.35 18.86 -0.82
N THR A 84 5.22 18.50 0.13
CA THR A 84 6.63 18.89 0.11
C THR A 84 7.48 17.68 -0.26
N PHE A 85 8.28 17.81 -1.32
CA PHE A 85 9.22 16.78 -1.76
C PHE A 85 10.64 17.21 -1.39
N THR A 86 11.35 16.39 -0.64
CA THR A 86 12.75 16.66 -0.20
C THR A 86 13.81 16.10 -1.12
N GLY A 87 13.41 15.36 -2.15
CA GLY A 87 14.27 14.78 -3.17
C GLY A 87 13.88 15.20 -4.57
N ASN A 88 14.49 14.56 -5.56
CA ASN A 88 14.17 14.81 -6.97
C ASN A 88 12.76 14.31 -7.29
N VAL A 89 11.99 15.12 -7.99
CA VAL A 89 10.69 14.72 -8.54
C VAL A 89 10.89 14.32 -10.00
N GLY A 90 10.79 13.03 -10.28
CA GLY A 90 10.80 12.52 -11.65
C GLY A 90 9.45 12.78 -12.33
N VAL A 91 9.46 13.49 -13.43
CA VAL A 91 8.29 13.69 -14.29
C VAL A 91 8.52 13.06 -15.66
N PRO A 92 7.51 12.48 -16.32
CA PRO A 92 7.68 11.91 -17.65
C PRO A 92 8.04 13.01 -18.66
N ALA A 93 8.72 12.64 -19.73
CA ALA A 93 8.90 13.54 -20.87
C ALA A 93 7.53 13.91 -21.46
N GLY A 94 7.31 15.20 -21.65
CA GLY A 94 6.09 15.71 -22.27
C GLY A 94 6.29 16.04 -23.75
N THR A 95 5.29 16.65 -24.32
CA THR A 95 5.33 17.26 -25.66
C THR A 95 4.81 18.69 -25.56
N VAL A 96 4.97 19.49 -26.60
CA VAL A 96 4.41 20.86 -26.65
C VAL A 96 2.87 20.88 -26.51
N SER A 97 2.20 19.76 -26.81
CA SER A 97 0.76 19.62 -26.69
C SER A 97 0.32 18.84 -25.43
N SER A 98 1.28 18.25 -24.70
CA SER A 98 1.01 17.51 -23.46
C SER A 98 2.13 17.76 -22.45
N LEU A 99 2.00 18.82 -21.68
CA LEU A 99 3.02 19.29 -20.75
C LEU A 99 2.97 18.47 -19.44
N PRO A 100 4.09 17.90 -18.96
CA PRO A 100 4.12 17.09 -17.73
C PRO A 100 3.95 17.93 -16.45
N ILE A 101 4.31 19.21 -16.48
CA ILE A 101 4.09 20.16 -15.37
C ILE A 101 3.26 21.33 -15.89
N ARG A 102 2.00 21.43 -15.43
CA ARG A 102 1.05 22.47 -15.87
C ARG A 102 -0.02 22.69 -14.81
N ARG A 103 -0.77 23.80 -14.95
CA ARG A 103 -2.05 23.95 -14.21
C ARG A 103 -3.09 22.98 -14.77
N SER A 104 -3.96 22.50 -13.92
CA SER A 104 -5.01 21.55 -14.33
C SER A 104 -6.04 22.15 -15.30
N ASP A 105 -6.24 23.45 -15.22
CA ASP A 105 -7.19 24.23 -16.03
C ASP A 105 -6.55 24.95 -17.24
N ASP A 106 -5.24 24.79 -17.43
CA ASP A 106 -4.48 25.35 -18.54
C ASP A 106 -3.56 24.27 -19.13
N THR A 107 -3.90 23.80 -20.30
CA THR A 107 -3.24 22.64 -20.93
C THR A 107 -2.07 23.00 -21.84
N ASN A 108 -1.87 24.30 -22.10
CA ASN A 108 -0.88 24.81 -23.06
C ASN A 108 0.20 25.70 -22.42
N THR A 109 0.14 25.94 -21.10
CA THR A 109 1.17 26.67 -20.34
C THR A 109 1.77 25.75 -19.29
N GLY A 110 3.06 25.49 -19.39
CA GLY A 110 3.79 24.61 -18.47
C GLY A 110 5.21 24.34 -18.92
N ILE A 111 5.82 23.31 -18.35
CA ILE A 111 7.20 22.90 -18.64
C ILE A 111 7.18 21.51 -19.27
N TYR A 112 7.91 21.32 -20.35
CA TYR A 112 8.24 19.99 -20.87
C TYR A 112 9.73 19.87 -21.14
N PHE A 113 10.23 18.66 -21.13
CA PHE A 113 11.63 18.34 -21.41
C PHE A 113 11.71 17.71 -22.79
N SER A 114 12.37 18.39 -23.73
CA SER A 114 12.39 17.98 -25.14
C SER A 114 13.30 16.77 -25.42
N ALA A 115 14.35 16.60 -24.59
CA ALA A 115 15.31 15.51 -24.67
C ALA A 115 16.04 15.36 -23.33
N ALA A 116 16.82 14.30 -23.17
CA ALA A 116 17.73 14.15 -22.04
C ALA A 116 18.75 15.31 -22.06
N ASP A 117 19.09 15.83 -20.88
CA ASP A 117 20.08 16.87 -20.64
C ASP A 117 19.81 18.25 -21.30
N THR A 118 18.56 18.53 -21.68
CA THR A 118 18.15 19.84 -22.22
C THR A 118 17.16 20.55 -21.29
N LEU A 119 17.52 21.77 -20.96
CA LEU A 119 16.63 22.78 -20.37
C LEU A 119 16.51 23.96 -21.32
#